data_46112b885bd738a5d1d4a03b18f9fc0c
#
_entry.id   46112b885bd738a5d1d4a03b18f9fc0c
#
_cell.length_a   1.000
_cell.length_b   1.000
_cell.length_c   1.000
_cell.angle_alpha   90.00
_cell.angle_beta   90.00
_cell.angle_gamma   90.00
#
_symmetry.space_group_name_H-M   'P 1'
#
loop_
_entity.id
_entity.type
_entity.pdbx_description
1 polymer ?
#
loop_
_entity_poly.entity_id
_entity_poly.type
_entity_poly.pdbx_seq_one_letter_code
_entity_poly.pdbx_strand_id
1 'polypeptide(L)'
;MSIDLLVGLGIALAVVLLLLSASVRIVPEYERGVIFRLGRVIAAKGPGLFLIIPVVDRMVKVSLRTVTMDIPPQDVITRDNVTVRVNAVTYFNVVEPVRAVIAIENYMLGTSQVAQTTLRSILGQVDLDELLVKRDDINQRLQQIIDDLTNPWGVKVTLVEVKDVELPETMRRAMARQAEAERDRRAKVIHALGEREAAGTLGEAAVVLEEHPAAMQLRVLSTMAEVSAERNSTLIFPLPVELLRLVDTLSGNGHPPTSPRPLAEGGGSRAAAGDRPSPEAGTG
;
A
#
# COMPACT_ATOMS: atom_id res chain seq x y z
N MET A 1 86.42 -9.37 1.62
CA MET A 1 85.09 -8.84 1.95
C MET A 1 84.64 -9.68 3.14
N SER A 2 84.57 -9.09 4.35
CA SER A 2 84.27 -9.84 5.59
C SER A 2 82.87 -10.41 5.53
N ILE A 3 82.64 -11.62 6.06
CA ILE A 3 81.35 -12.33 6.13
C ILE A 3 80.28 -11.43 6.76
N ASP A 4 80.67 -10.62 7.75
CA ASP A 4 79.79 -9.68 8.43
C ASP A 4 79.22 -8.59 7.50
N LEU A 5 79.99 -8.17 6.50
CA LEU A 5 79.52 -7.17 5.50
C LEU A 5 78.50 -7.79 4.53
N LEU A 6 78.69 -9.05 4.14
CA LEU A 6 77.76 -9.78 3.31
C LEU A 6 76.43 -10.07 4.05
N VAL A 7 76.52 -10.42 5.35
CA VAL A 7 75.34 -10.65 6.21
C VAL A 7 74.56 -9.33 6.40
N GLY A 8 75.29 -8.24 6.68
CA GLY A 8 74.69 -6.90 6.83
C GLY A 8 73.97 -6.44 5.55
N LEU A 9 74.59 -6.64 4.37
CA LEU A 9 73.99 -6.31 3.08
C LEU A 9 72.75 -7.18 2.81
N GLY A 10 72.78 -8.45 3.16
CA GLY A 10 71.60 -9.37 3.02
C GLY A 10 70.45 -8.94 3.88
N ILE A 11 70.69 -8.55 5.13
CA ILE A 11 69.66 -8.05 6.04
C ILE A 11 69.08 -6.74 5.51
N ALA A 12 69.91 -5.79 5.07
CA ALA A 12 69.47 -4.51 4.51
C ALA A 12 68.60 -4.74 3.26
N LEU A 13 68.98 -5.65 2.37
CA LEU A 13 68.20 -5.97 1.17
C LEU A 13 66.84 -6.61 1.55
N ALA A 14 66.82 -7.53 2.53
CA ALA A 14 65.58 -8.13 3.01
C ALA A 14 64.63 -7.08 3.61
N VAL A 15 65.11 -6.15 4.40
CA VAL A 15 64.32 -5.05 4.96
C VAL A 15 63.74 -4.15 3.85
N VAL A 16 64.56 -3.79 2.84
CA VAL A 16 64.09 -2.99 1.70
C VAL A 16 63.02 -3.73 0.93
N LEU A 17 63.16 -5.01 0.65
CA LEU A 17 62.18 -5.82 -0.03
C LEU A 17 60.88 -5.93 0.79
N LEU A 18 60.98 -6.08 2.10
CA LEU A 18 59.84 -6.10 2.98
C LEU A 18 59.10 -4.79 3.02
N LEU A 19 59.82 -3.65 3.07
CA LEU A 19 59.23 -2.31 2.98
C LEU A 19 58.56 -2.06 1.64
N LEU A 20 59.18 -2.48 0.52
CA LEU A 20 58.62 -2.37 -0.81
C LEU A 20 57.32 -3.19 -0.95
N SER A 21 57.30 -4.43 -0.42
CA SER A 21 56.07 -5.25 -0.44
C SER A 21 54.97 -4.63 0.40
N ALA A 22 55.23 -4.03 1.53
CA ALA A 22 54.28 -3.35 2.39
C ALA A 22 53.80 -2.02 1.80
N SER A 23 54.59 -1.41 0.89
CA SER A 23 54.30 -0.13 0.23
C SER A 23 53.22 -0.25 -0.87
N VAL A 24 53.08 -1.40 -1.49
CA VAL A 24 52.15 -1.62 -2.59
C VAL A 24 50.75 -1.89 -2.08
N ARG A 25 49.78 -1.08 -2.48
CA ARG A 25 48.35 -1.27 -2.17
C ARG A 25 47.51 -1.23 -3.44
N ILE A 26 46.59 -2.15 -3.54
CA ILE A 26 45.62 -2.22 -4.64
C ILE A 26 44.26 -1.79 -4.11
N VAL A 27 43.62 -0.92 -4.85
CA VAL A 27 42.27 -0.42 -4.58
C VAL A 27 41.36 -0.83 -5.73
N PRO A 28 40.28 -1.60 -5.47
CA PRO A 28 39.29 -1.95 -6.48
C PRO A 28 38.58 -0.73 -7.06
N GLU A 29 37.94 -0.88 -8.21
CA GLU A 29 37.23 0.20 -8.91
C GLU A 29 36.10 0.82 -8.09
N TYR A 30 35.42 0.01 -7.30
CA TYR A 30 34.32 0.41 -6.45
C TYR A 30 34.72 1.00 -5.09
N GLU A 31 36.02 1.15 -4.84
CA GLU A 31 36.57 1.74 -3.62
C GLU A 31 37.43 2.97 -3.95
N ARG A 32 37.58 3.86 -2.96
CA ARG A 32 38.54 4.95 -2.98
C ARG A 32 39.40 4.87 -1.74
N GLY A 33 40.70 5.05 -1.93
CA GLY A 33 41.64 5.10 -0.83
C GLY A 33 41.86 6.54 -0.40
N VAL A 34 41.42 6.92 0.80
CA VAL A 34 41.77 8.22 1.41
C VAL A 34 43.09 8.06 2.14
N ILE A 35 44.10 8.80 1.70
CA ILE A 35 45.48 8.72 2.24
C ILE A 35 45.71 9.84 3.24
N PHE A 36 46.10 9.44 4.45
CA PHE A 36 46.52 10.30 5.53
C PHE A 36 48.05 10.20 5.65
N ARG A 37 48.76 11.31 5.53
CA ARG A 37 50.19 11.41 5.79
C ARG A 37 50.41 12.22 7.06
N LEU A 38 51.04 11.61 8.05
CA LEU A 38 51.28 12.27 9.35
C LEU A 38 50.00 12.95 9.91
N GLY A 39 48.84 12.30 9.75
CA GLY A 39 47.56 12.83 10.23
C GLY A 39 46.88 13.85 9.32
N ARG A 40 47.48 14.28 8.22
CA ARG A 40 46.85 15.18 7.24
C ARG A 40 46.39 14.41 6.01
N VAL A 41 45.15 14.71 5.56
CA VAL A 41 44.66 14.17 4.29
C VAL A 41 45.42 14.81 3.13
N ILE A 42 45.93 13.99 2.24
CA ILE A 42 46.61 14.46 1.03
C ILE A 42 45.63 14.42 -0.16
N ALA A 43 45.04 13.26 -0.41
CA ALA A 43 44.12 13.04 -1.53
C ALA A 43 43.35 11.76 -1.40
N ALA A 44 42.17 11.67 -2.08
CA ALA A 44 41.54 10.41 -2.39
C ALA A 44 42.14 9.86 -3.69
N LYS A 45 42.70 8.67 -3.65
CA LYS A 45 43.24 7.98 -4.83
C LYS A 45 42.14 7.07 -5.45
N GLY A 46 42.11 7.12 -6.78
CA GLY A 46 41.20 6.27 -7.59
C GLY A 46 41.55 4.78 -7.56
N PRO A 47 40.94 3.97 -8.42
CA PRO A 47 41.25 2.56 -8.51
C PRO A 47 42.66 2.35 -9.11
N GLY A 48 43.25 1.21 -8.73
CA GLY A 48 44.55 0.81 -9.27
C GLY A 48 45.58 0.50 -8.19
N LEU A 49 46.85 0.50 -8.63
CA LEU A 49 48.01 0.22 -7.80
C LEU A 49 48.64 1.53 -7.32
N PHE A 50 48.81 1.63 -6.00
CA PHE A 50 49.45 2.83 -5.38
C PHE A 50 50.60 2.42 -4.50
N LEU A 51 51.64 3.25 -4.52
CA LEU A 51 52.69 3.20 -3.53
C LEU A 51 52.35 4.14 -2.37
N ILE A 52 52.34 3.58 -1.17
CA ILE A 52 52.21 4.30 0.08
C ILE A 52 53.51 4.14 0.88
N ILE A 53 53.89 5.14 1.65
CA ILE A 53 55.05 5.07 2.52
C ILE A 53 54.63 4.33 3.80
N PRO A 54 55.08 3.08 4.03
CA PRO A 54 54.76 2.35 5.25
C PRO A 54 55.11 3.18 6.49
N VAL A 55 54.30 3.09 7.56
CA VAL A 55 54.47 3.80 8.83
C VAL A 55 54.06 5.29 8.76
N VAL A 56 54.34 6.00 7.66
CA VAL A 56 54.02 7.46 7.50
C VAL A 56 52.63 7.66 6.95
N ASP A 57 52.25 6.84 5.95
CA ASP A 57 50.95 6.93 5.28
C ASP A 57 49.99 5.90 5.83
N ARG A 58 48.78 6.36 6.18
CA ARG A 58 47.64 5.50 6.56
C ARG A 58 46.55 5.64 5.51
N MET A 59 46.09 4.55 4.97
CA MET A 59 45.01 4.54 3.96
C MET A 59 43.73 3.97 4.58
N VAL A 60 42.61 4.73 4.41
CA VAL A 60 41.25 4.29 4.72
C VAL A 60 40.53 4.03 3.41
N LYS A 61 39.99 2.83 3.24
CA LYS A 61 39.21 2.47 2.07
C LYS A 61 37.73 2.80 2.30
N VAL A 62 37.11 3.47 1.34
CA VAL A 62 35.68 3.82 1.35
C VAL A 62 35.02 3.24 0.11
N SER A 63 33.96 2.48 0.27
CA SER A 63 33.17 1.95 -0.83
C SER A 63 32.26 3.02 -1.42
N LEU A 64 32.21 3.10 -2.76
CA LEU A 64 31.33 4.01 -3.49
C LEU A 64 30.01 3.34 -3.90
N ARG A 65 29.86 2.03 -3.63
CA ARG A 65 28.65 1.30 -3.96
C ARG A 65 27.48 1.79 -3.13
N THR A 66 26.29 1.71 -3.72
CA THR A 66 25.06 1.94 -2.97
C THR A 66 24.92 0.90 -1.87
N VAL A 67 24.72 1.39 -0.67
CA VAL A 67 24.47 0.60 0.53
C VAL A 67 22.99 0.69 0.85
N THR A 68 22.38 -0.47 1.09
CA THR A 68 21.02 -0.56 1.62
C THR A 68 21.10 -0.64 3.13
N MET A 69 20.40 0.25 3.80
CA MET A 69 20.38 0.30 5.26
C MET A 69 18.94 0.29 5.76
N ASP A 70 18.60 -0.71 6.57
CA ASP A 70 17.33 -0.76 7.26
C ASP A 70 17.29 0.24 8.42
N ILE A 71 16.23 1.03 8.46
CA ILE A 71 15.89 1.90 9.60
C ILE A 71 15.04 1.05 10.54
N PRO A 72 15.50 0.83 11.79
CA PRO A 72 14.75 0.03 12.75
C PRO A 72 13.37 0.63 13.03
N PRO A 73 12.38 -0.19 13.40
CA PRO A 73 11.03 0.27 13.69
C PRO A 73 11.00 1.39 14.72
N GLN A 74 10.29 2.47 14.42
CA GLN A 74 10.08 3.63 15.28
C GLN A 74 8.62 3.72 15.67
N ASP A 75 8.37 3.83 16.98
CA ASP A 75 7.04 4.16 17.49
C ASP A 75 6.85 5.68 17.40
N VAL A 76 5.85 6.11 16.64
CA VAL A 76 5.58 7.53 16.37
C VAL A 76 4.09 7.81 16.60
N ILE A 77 3.79 8.98 17.09
CA ILE A 77 2.41 9.49 17.19
C ILE A 77 2.20 10.43 16.01
N THR A 78 1.22 10.12 15.17
CA THR A 78 0.83 10.94 14.00
C THR A 78 0.12 12.21 14.45
N ARG A 79 -0.12 13.16 13.53
CA ARG A 79 -0.81 14.43 13.82
C ARG A 79 -2.23 14.22 14.34
N ASP A 80 -2.92 13.18 13.89
CA ASP A 80 -4.24 12.74 14.33
C ASP A 80 -4.24 11.91 15.63
N ASN A 81 -3.10 11.94 16.35
CA ASN A 81 -2.90 11.29 17.66
C ASN A 81 -3.02 9.76 17.65
N VAL A 82 -2.65 9.12 16.54
CA VAL A 82 -2.58 7.66 16.43
C VAL A 82 -1.14 7.19 16.61
N THR A 83 -0.90 6.25 17.52
CA THR A 83 0.41 5.62 17.67
C THR A 83 0.59 4.57 16.57
N VAL A 84 1.64 4.72 15.77
CA VAL A 84 2.00 3.79 14.70
C VAL A 84 3.45 3.35 14.88
N ARG A 85 3.75 2.13 14.47
CA ARG A 85 5.13 1.65 14.36
C ARG A 85 5.50 1.56 12.90
N VAL A 86 6.56 2.28 12.52
CA VAL A 86 6.98 2.41 11.12
C VAL A 86 8.43 2.03 11.00
N ASN A 87 8.75 1.21 10.00
CA ASN A 87 10.10 0.91 9.55
C ASN A 87 10.29 1.41 8.13
N ALA A 88 11.54 1.68 7.76
CA ALA A 88 11.88 2.16 6.44
C ALA A 88 13.25 1.60 6.01
N VAL A 89 13.55 1.77 4.73
CA VAL A 89 14.84 1.43 4.15
C VAL A 89 15.42 2.65 3.46
N THR A 90 16.70 2.86 3.60
CA THR A 90 17.44 3.96 2.97
C THR A 90 18.52 3.40 2.07
N TYR A 91 18.59 3.91 0.85
CA TYR A 91 19.64 3.62 -0.12
C TYR A 91 20.54 4.84 -0.24
N PHE A 92 21.80 4.67 0.06
CA PHE A 92 22.78 5.76 -0.01
C PHE A 92 24.11 5.29 -0.56
N ASN A 93 24.90 6.20 -1.05
CA ASN A 93 26.27 5.96 -1.49
C ASN A 93 27.19 7.14 -1.10
N VAL A 94 28.47 6.85 -1.00
CA VAL A 94 29.47 7.89 -0.73
C VAL A 94 29.91 8.52 -2.03
N VAL A 95 29.70 9.83 -2.16
CA VAL A 95 30.13 10.62 -3.33
C VAL A 95 31.49 11.24 -3.07
N GLU A 96 31.71 11.78 -1.86
CA GLU A 96 32.95 12.43 -1.47
C GLU A 96 33.65 11.65 -0.32
N PRO A 97 34.51 10.68 -0.65
CA PRO A 97 35.17 9.81 0.33
C PRO A 97 35.97 10.56 1.38
N VAL A 98 36.57 11.71 1.00
CA VAL A 98 37.36 12.52 1.93
C VAL A 98 36.48 13.09 3.02
N ARG A 99 35.34 13.66 2.67
CA ARG A 99 34.37 14.18 3.65
C ARG A 99 33.80 13.09 4.52
N ALA A 100 33.50 11.92 3.93
CA ALA A 100 32.94 10.80 4.66
C ALA A 100 33.87 10.24 5.76
N VAL A 101 35.16 10.49 5.66
CA VAL A 101 36.14 10.04 6.67
C VAL A 101 36.53 11.16 7.64
N ILE A 102 36.46 12.45 7.21
CA ILE A 102 36.89 13.57 8.05
C ILE A 102 35.73 14.18 8.83
N ALA A 103 34.59 14.38 8.17
CA ALA A 103 33.48 15.13 8.75
C ALA A 103 32.70 14.34 9.81
N ILE A 104 32.73 13.02 9.74
CA ILE A 104 32.04 12.14 10.67
C ILE A 104 32.87 10.88 10.94
N GLU A 105 32.86 10.40 12.17
CA GLU A 105 33.58 9.19 12.56
C GLU A 105 33.03 7.94 11.88
N ASN A 106 31.71 7.80 11.85
CA ASN A 106 31.01 6.70 11.23
C ASN A 106 29.78 7.20 10.47
N TYR A 107 29.96 7.42 9.16
CA TYR A 107 28.88 7.90 8.30
C TYR A 107 27.69 6.95 8.22
N MET A 108 27.91 5.63 8.36
CA MET A 108 26.85 4.64 8.34
C MET A 108 25.92 4.78 9.56
N LEU A 109 26.52 4.87 10.75
CA LEU A 109 25.78 5.09 11.99
C LEU A 109 25.11 6.46 12.02
N GLY A 110 25.84 7.49 11.60
CA GLY A 110 25.31 8.87 11.53
C GLY A 110 24.10 8.97 10.58
N THR A 111 24.19 8.41 9.39
CA THR A 111 23.07 8.36 8.44
C THR A 111 21.87 7.62 9.01
N SER A 112 22.11 6.50 9.71
CA SER A 112 21.04 5.76 10.39
C SER A 112 20.31 6.60 11.44
N GLN A 113 21.05 7.32 12.27
CA GLN A 113 20.46 8.17 13.32
C GLN A 113 19.70 9.36 12.74
N VAL A 114 20.26 10.01 11.72
CA VAL A 114 19.57 11.08 10.99
C VAL A 114 18.29 10.56 10.36
N ALA A 115 18.33 9.40 9.71
CA ALA A 115 17.16 8.80 9.10
C ALA A 115 16.07 8.46 10.14
N GLN A 116 16.43 7.90 11.30
CA GLN A 116 15.48 7.60 12.38
C GLN A 116 14.82 8.85 12.95
N THR A 117 15.61 9.90 13.21
CA THR A 117 15.09 11.15 13.77
C THR A 117 14.23 11.92 12.78
N THR A 118 14.62 11.93 11.49
CA THR A 118 13.85 12.57 10.42
C THR A 118 12.55 11.81 10.16
N LEU A 119 12.59 10.46 10.13
CA LEU A 119 11.41 9.63 10.01
C LEU A 119 10.39 9.97 11.10
N ARG A 120 10.83 9.99 12.36
CA ARG A 120 9.95 10.35 13.49
C ARG A 120 9.39 11.76 13.38
N SER A 121 10.21 12.74 12.96
CA SER A 121 9.80 14.13 12.80
C SER A 121 8.74 14.31 11.72
N ILE A 122 8.92 13.71 10.55
CA ILE A 122 7.99 13.82 9.42
C ILE A 122 6.68 13.09 9.72
N LEU A 123 6.77 11.86 10.23
CA LEU A 123 5.57 11.08 10.56
C LEU A 123 4.72 11.73 11.64
N GLY A 124 5.34 12.46 12.58
CA GLY A 124 4.61 13.23 13.59
C GLY A 124 3.86 14.45 13.03
N GLN A 125 4.11 14.84 11.78
CA GLN A 125 3.48 15.99 11.13
C GLN A 125 2.39 15.62 10.13
N VAL A 126 2.25 14.34 9.78
CA VAL A 126 1.28 13.82 8.80
C VAL A 126 0.16 13.05 9.51
N ASP A 127 -0.99 12.99 8.87
CA ASP A 127 -2.11 12.18 9.32
C ASP A 127 -1.92 10.72 8.88
N LEU A 128 -2.56 9.80 9.58
CA LEU A 128 -2.50 8.37 9.27
C LEU A 128 -2.98 8.07 7.84
N ASP A 129 -4.06 8.70 7.41
CA ASP A 129 -4.60 8.51 6.06
C ASP A 129 -3.59 8.97 4.98
N GLU A 130 -2.89 10.09 5.23
CA GLU A 130 -1.85 10.58 4.33
C GLU A 130 -0.67 9.60 4.24
N LEU A 131 -0.26 9.05 5.39
CA LEU A 131 0.80 8.04 5.49
C LEU A 131 0.47 6.76 4.70
N LEU A 132 -0.80 6.37 4.64
CA LEU A 132 -1.23 5.15 3.95
C LEU A 132 -1.46 5.36 2.44
N VAL A 133 -1.93 6.55 2.03
CA VAL A 133 -2.34 6.86 0.65
C VAL A 133 -1.23 7.56 -0.13
N LYS A 134 -0.49 8.50 0.49
CA LYS A 134 0.50 9.36 -0.18
C LYS A 134 1.94 8.99 0.21
N ARG A 135 2.26 7.71 0.16
CA ARG A 135 3.59 7.21 0.55
C ARG A 135 4.71 7.84 -0.27
N ASP A 136 4.49 8.03 -1.56
CA ASP A 136 5.50 8.58 -2.47
C ASP A 136 5.91 10.02 -2.09
N ASP A 137 4.95 10.87 -1.71
CA ASP A 137 5.22 12.23 -1.26
C ASP A 137 6.05 12.24 0.04
N ILE A 138 5.71 11.33 0.95
CA ILE A 138 6.43 11.17 2.24
C ILE A 138 7.84 10.65 1.99
N ASN A 139 8.01 9.66 1.13
CA ASN A 139 9.30 9.10 0.75
C ASN A 139 10.22 10.16 0.13
N GLN A 140 9.68 11.01 -0.75
CA GLN A 140 10.43 12.12 -1.35
C GLN A 140 10.85 13.17 -0.32
N ARG A 141 9.95 13.58 0.59
CA ARG A 141 10.28 14.52 1.67
C ARG A 141 11.35 13.95 2.61
N LEU A 142 11.23 12.68 2.98
CA LEU A 142 12.23 11.97 3.77
C LEU A 142 13.59 11.98 3.07
N GLN A 143 13.61 11.58 1.80
CA GLN A 143 14.82 11.52 0.99
C GLN A 143 15.49 12.90 0.92
N GLN A 144 14.76 13.97 0.62
CA GLN A 144 15.30 15.32 0.52
C GLN A 144 15.94 15.79 1.83
N ILE A 145 15.23 15.66 2.94
CA ILE A 145 15.72 16.14 4.24
C ILE A 145 16.92 15.31 4.70
N ILE A 146 16.90 14.00 4.52
CA ILE A 146 18.01 13.14 4.92
C ILE A 146 19.22 13.42 4.03
N ASP A 147 19.03 13.59 2.71
CA ASP A 147 20.11 13.95 1.76
C ASP A 147 20.75 15.28 2.13
N ASP A 148 19.95 16.31 2.43
CA ASP A 148 20.46 17.63 2.85
C ASP A 148 21.30 17.55 4.15
N LEU A 149 20.90 16.72 5.10
CA LEU A 149 21.60 16.53 6.37
C LEU A 149 22.87 15.67 6.23
N THR A 150 22.93 14.76 5.27
CA THR A 150 24.09 13.87 5.05
C THR A 150 25.06 14.39 3.99
N ASN A 151 24.64 15.31 3.13
CA ASN A 151 25.46 15.93 2.10
C ASN A 151 26.76 16.58 2.64
N PRO A 152 26.78 17.28 3.79
CA PRO A 152 28.02 17.80 4.39
C PRO A 152 29.06 16.71 4.67
N TRP A 153 28.64 15.47 4.87
CA TRP A 153 29.52 14.32 5.06
C TRP A 153 29.96 13.64 3.76
N GLY A 154 29.51 14.15 2.61
CA GLY A 154 29.79 13.55 1.30
C GLY A 154 29.04 12.24 1.05
N VAL A 155 27.97 12.01 1.78
CA VAL A 155 27.03 10.88 1.63
C VAL A 155 25.80 11.39 0.89
N LYS A 156 25.41 10.69 -0.19
CA LYS A 156 24.21 10.99 -0.96
C LYS A 156 23.14 9.93 -0.73
N VAL A 157 21.98 10.36 -0.33
CA VAL A 157 20.81 9.50 -0.19
C VAL A 157 20.04 9.48 -1.50
N THR A 158 19.98 8.30 -2.11
CA THR A 158 19.36 8.13 -3.43
C THR A 158 17.86 7.90 -3.31
N LEU A 159 17.46 7.09 -2.31
CA LEU A 159 16.07 6.67 -2.12
C LEU A 159 15.81 6.38 -0.65
N VAL A 160 14.63 6.73 -0.19
CA VAL A 160 14.09 6.33 1.12
C VAL A 160 12.69 5.79 0.90
N GLU A 161 12.41 4.61 1.44
CA GLU A 161 11.11 3.97 1.31
C GLU A 161 10.61 3.50 2.67
N VAL A 162 9.37 3.85 2.97
CA VAL A 162 8.65 3.29 4.11
C VAL A 162 8.21 1.87 3.76
N LYS A 163 8.69 0.88 4.53
CA LYS A 163 8.38 -0.55 4.31
C LYS A 163 7.00 -0.90 4.85
N ASP A 164 6.86 -0.86 6.17
CA ASP A 164 5.67 -1.30 6.87
C ASP A 164 5.19 -0.23 7.84
N VAL A 165 3.86 -0.15 7.98
CA VAL A 165 3.17 0.68 8.97
C VAL A 165 2.30 -0.24 9.81
N GLU A 166 2.75 -0.51 11.02
CA GLU A 166 2.01 -1.33 11.97
C GLU A 166 1.08 -0.45 12.79
N LEU A 167 -0.21 -0.79 12.76
CA LEU A 167 -1.26 -0.12 13.50
C LEU A 167 -1.63 -0.91 14.75
N PRO A 168 -2.07 -0.25 15.83
CA PRO A 168 -2.69 -0.93 16.96
C PRO A 168 -3.88 -1.79 16.51
N GLU A 169 -4.05 -2.95 17.12
CA GLU A 169 -5.09 -3.92 16.72
C GLU A 169 -6.51 -3.34 16.73
N THR A 170 -6.80 -2.47 17.69
CA THR A 170 -8.09 -1.77 17.78
C THR A 170 -8.37 -0.88 16.58
N MET A 171 -7.35 -0.13 16.13
CA MET A 171 -7.44 0.76 14.98
C MET A 171 -7.52 -0.05 13.68
N ARG A 172 -6.72 -1.10 13.53
CA ARG A 172 -6.76 -2.00 12.38
C ARG A 172 -8.16 -2.61 12.18
N ARG A 173 -8.81 -3.04 13.26
CA ARG A 173 -10.20 -3.53 13.22
C ARG A 173 -11.21 -2.44 12.88
N ALA A 174 -11.00 -1.22 13.37
CA ALA A 174 -11.89 -0.10 13.05
C ALA A 174 -11.78 0.26 11.55
N MET A 175 -10.57 0.38 11.02
CA MET A 175 -10.32 0.65 9.60
C MET A 175 -10.83 -0.48 8.69
N ALA A 176 -10.70 -1.74 9.10
CA ALA A 176 -11.24 -2.87 8.36
C ALA A 176 -12.77 -2.76 8.21
N ARG A 177 -13.49 -2.47 9.31
CA ARG A 177 -14.95 -2.26 9.28
C ARG A 177 -15.35 -1.05 8.43
N GLN A 178 -14.59 0.04 8.51
CA GLN A 178 -14.82 1.22 7.68
C GLN A 178 -14.63 0.91 6.18
N ALA A 179 -13.54 0.20 5.85
CA ALA A 179 -13.27 -0.21 4.47
C ALA A 179 -14.34 -1.18 3.93
N GLU A 180 -14.84 -2.10 4.76
CA GLU A 180 -15.94 -3.00 4.42
C GLU A 180 -17.23 -2.22 4.14
N ALA A 181 -17.62 -1.32 5.04
CA ALA A 181 -18.80 -0.47 4.87
C ALA A 181 -18.71 0.42 3.61
N GLU A 182 -17.52 0.97 3.32
CA GLU A 182 -17.34 1.77 2.09
C GLU A 182 -17.40 0.91 0.82
N ARG A 183 -16.87 -0.33 0.85
CA ARG A 183 -17.00 -1.29 -0.25
C ARG A 183 -18.46 -1.67 -0.48
N ASP A 184 -19.19 -1.94 0.59
CA ASP A 184 -20.62 -2.25 0.52
C ASP A 184 -21.43 -1.07 -0.04
N ARG A 185 -21.12 0.15 0.40
CA ARG A 185 -21.73 1.36 -0.14
C ARG A 185 -21.47 1.49 -1.64
N ARG A 186 -20.22 1.32 -2.07
CA ARG A 186 -19.84 1.37 -3.49
C ARG A 186 -20.51 0.28 -4.30
N ALA A 187 -20.55 -0.96 -3.77
CA ALA A 187 -21.21 -2.08 -4.43
C ALA A 187 -22.71 -1.79 -4.65
N LYS A 188 -23.40 -1.25 -3.65
CA LYS A 188 -24.81 -0.85 -3.76
C LYS A 188 -25.03 0.24 -4.81
N VAL A 189 -24.15 1.25 -4.86
CA VAL A 189 -24.21 2.32 -5.88
C VAL A 189 -24.00 1.75 -7.28
N ILE A 190 -22.97 0.91 -7.47
CA ILE A 190 -22.67 0.27 -8.75
C ILE A 190 -23.85 -0.61 -9.19
N HIS A 191 -24.40 -1.40 -8.28
CA HIS A 191 -25.57 -2.25 -8.56
C HIS A 191 -26.77 -1.41 -9.00
N ALA A 192 -27.11 -0.35 -8.26
CA ALA A 192 -28.22 0.55 -8.62
C ALA A 192 -28.01 1.28 -9.96
N LEU A 193 -26.75 1.65 -10.27
CA LEU A 193 -26.42 2.22 -11.58
C LEU A 193 -26.58 1.17 -12.69
N GLY A 194 -26.09 -0.06 -12.46
CA GLY A 194 -26.27 -1.16 -13.40
C GLY A 194 -27.73 -1.53 -13.63
N GLU A 195 -28.56 -1.58 -12.58
CA GLU A 195 -30.00 -1.81 -12.71
C GLU A 195 -30.68 -0.69 -13.53
N ARG A 196 -30.31 0.57 -13.29
CA ARG A 196 -30.86 1.69 -14.05
C ARG A 196 -30.48 1.62 -15.54
N GLU A 197 -29.21 1.27 -15.81
CA GLU A 197 -28.71 1.12 -17.18
C GLU A 197 -29.36 -0.08 -17.89
N ALA A 198 -29.49 -1.20 -17.19
CA ALA A 198 -30.20 -2.39 -17.68
C ALA A 198 -31.68 -2.09 -17.92
N ALA A 199 -32.37 -1.40 -17.00
CA ALA A 199 -33.77 -1.02 -17.17
C ALA A 199 -33.96 -0.06 -18.37
N GLY A 200 -33.03 0.88 -18.60
CA GLY A 200 -33.02 1.73 -19.78
C GLY A 200 -32.94 0.90 -21.08
N THR A 201 -31.94 0.01 -21.15
CA THR A 201 -31.72 -0.84 -22.32
C THR A 201 -32.89 -1.82 -22.56
N LEU A 202 -33.48 -2.36 -21.49
CA LEU A 202 -34.66 -3.20 -21.57
C LEU A 202 -35.88 -2.39 -22.03
N GLY A 203 -36.03 -1.14 -21.58
CA GLY A 203 -37.07 -0.24 -22.05
C GLY A 203 -36.96 0.06 -23.55
N GLU A 204 -35.77 0.38 -24.04
CA GLU A 204 -35.51 0.57 -25.46
C GLU A 204 -35.80 -0.71 -26.28
N ALA A 205 -35.38 -1.86 -25.78
CA ALA A 205 -35.67 -3.15 -26.40
C ALA A 205 -37.18 -3.46 -26.44
N ALA A 206 -37.92 -3.11 -25.38
CA ALA A 206 -39.37 -3.28 -25.33
C ALA A 206 -40.09 -2.44 -26.38
N VAL A 207 -39.69 -1.19 -26.60
CA VAL A 207 -40.25 -0.34 -27.66
C VAL A 207 -40.06 -0.97 -29.04
N VAL A 208 -38.86 -1.48 -29.33
CA VAL A 208 -38.58 -2.14 -30.62
C VAL A 208 -39.42 -3.44 -30.79
N LEU A 209 -39.63 -4.19 -29.71
CA LEU A 209 -40.46 -5.42 -29.72
C LEU A 209 -41.95 -5.11 -29.85
N GLU A 210 -42.43 -3.94 -29.35
CA GLU A 210 -43.82 -3.48 -29.49
C GLU A 210 -44.13 -3.10 -30.94
N GLU A 211 -43.19 -2.51 -31.68
CA GLU A 211 -43.31 -2.20 -33.09
C GLU A 211 -43.37 -3.46 -33.99
N HIS A 212 -42.88 -4.58 -33.51
CA HIS A 212 -42.76 -5.86 -34.25
C HIS A 212 -43.35 -7.04 -33.48
N PRO A 213 -44.69 -7.29 -33.50
CA PRO A 213 -45.35 -8.34 -32.73
C PRO A 213 -44.82 -9.79 -33.02
N ALA A 214 -44.34 -10.02 -34.24
CA ALA A 214 -43.74 -11.29 -34.63
C ALA A 214 -42.42 -11.53 -33.89
N ALA A 215 -41.64 -10.51 -33.60
CA ALA A 215 -40.39 -10.59 -32.85
C ALA A 215 -40.64 -10.99 -31.39
N MET A 216 -41.72 -10.51 -30.80
CA MET A 216 -42.15 -10.88 -29.45
C MET A 216 -42.43 -12.39 -29.34
N GLN A 217 -43.15 -12.98 -30.36
CA GLN A 217 -43.39 -14.41 -30.38
C GLN A 217 -42.14 -15.24 -30.49
N LEU A 218 -41.19 -14.83 -31.35
CA LEU A 218 -39.88 -15.48 -31.48
C LEU A 218 -39.06 -15.37 -30.19
N ARG A 219 -39.13 -14.25 -29.49
CA ARG A 219 -38.43 -14.05 -28.20
C ARG A 219 -38.98 -15.00 -27.12
N VAL A 220 -40.31 -15.13 -27.04
CA VAL A 220 -40.96 -16.10 -26.10
C VAL A 220 -40.52 -17.50 -26.40
N LEU A 221 -40.53 -17.92 -27.68
CA LEU A 221 -40.04 -19.24 -28.10
C LEU A 221 -38.56 -19.47 -27.78
N SER A 222 -37.71 -18.46 -28.00
CA SER A 222 -36.29 -18.51 -27.68
C SER A 222 -36.06 -18.68 -26.18
N THR A 223 -36.78 -17.89 -25.36
CA THR A 223 -36.69 -18.01 -23.90
C THR A 223 -37.20 -19.37 -23.39
N MET A 224 -38.27 -19.91 -23.97
CA MET A 224 -38.75 -21.26 -23.65
C MET A 224 -37.71 -22.34 -24.00
N ALA A 225 -37.02 -22.21 -25.14
CA ALA A 225 -35.99 -23.15 -25.53
C ALA A 225 -34.75 -23.05 -24.60
N GLU A 226 -34.40 -21.86 -24.16
CA GLU A 226 -33.28 -21.62 -23.24
C GLU A 226 -33.54 -22.18 -21.83
N VAL A 227 -34.73 -21.94 -21.29
CA VAL A 227 -35.17 -22.52 -20.00
C VAL A 227 -35.31 -24.04 -20.08
N SER A 228 -35.76 -24.59 -21.22
CA SER A 228 -35.87 -26.04 -21.44
C SER A 228 -34.52 -26.75 -21.56
N ALA A 229 -33.46 -26.04 -21.93
CA ALA A 229 -32.10 -26.58 -22.03
C ALA A 229 -31.41 -26.74 -20.68
N GLU A 230 -31.79 -25.99 -19.65
CA GLU A 230 -31.35 -26.19 -18.29
C GLU A 230 -32.10 -27.40 -17.67
N ARG A 231 -31.35 -28.38 -17.17
CA ARG A 231 -31.82 -29.70 -16.67
C ARG A 231 -32.77 -29.64 -15.45
N ASN A 232 -33.65 -28.68 -15.35
CA ASN A 232 -34.63 -28.57 -14.29
C ASN A 232 -35.98 -29.08 -14.74
N SER A 233 -36.46 -30.16 -14.11
CA SER A 233 -37.69 -30.87 -14.45
C SER A 233 -38.99 -30.19 -13.98
N THR A 234 -38.94 -28.97 -13.46
CA THR A 234 -40.13 -28.26 -12.99
C THR A 234 -40.14 -26.85 -13.57
N LEU A 235 -41.00 -26.63 -14.57
CA LEU A 235 -41.23 -25.32 -15.19
C LEU A 235 -42.38 -24.63 -14.50
N ILE A 236 -42.15 -23.64 -13.67
CA ILE A 236 -43.18 -22.75 -13.11
C ILE A 236 -43.36 -21.60 -14.07
N PHE A 237 -44.45 -21.62 -14.84
CA PHE A 237 -44.76 -20.57 -15.81
C PHE A 237 -45.76 -19.59 -15.18
N PRO A 238 -45.41 -18.34 -14.86
CA PRO A 238 -46.39 -17.32 -14.46
C PRO A 238 -47.20 -16.93 -15.70
N LEU A 239 -48.41 -17.46 -15.84
CA LEU A 239 -49.33 -17.03 -16.89
C LEU A 239 -49.87 -15.65 -16.51
N PRO A 240 -49.68 -14.61 -17.37
CA PRO A 240 -50.37 -13.34 -17.18
C PRO A 240 -51.88 -13.58 -17.19
N VAL A 241 -52.58 -12.94 -16.26
CA VAL A 241 -54.03 -13.08 -16.08
C VAL A 241 -54.82 -12.69 -17.36
N GLU A 242 -54.20 -11.85 -18.19
CA GLU A 242 -54.75 -11.44 -19.51
C GLU A 242 -54.88 -12.61 -20.49
N LEU A 243 -53.97 -13.58 -20.48
CA LEU A 243 -54.06 -14.81 -21.31
C LEU A 243 -55.17 -15.73 -20.88
N LEU A 244 -55.46 -15.79 -19.59
CA LEU A 244 -56.64 -16.57 -19.09
C LEU A 244 -57.95 -15.94 -19.53
N ARG A 245 -58.05 -14.61 -19.58
CA ARG A 245 -59.21 -13.90 -20.13
C ARG A 245 -59.41 -14.11 -21.63
N LEU A 246 -58.32 -14.25 -22.37
CA LEU A 246 -58.37 -14.51 -23.82
C LEU A 246 -58.82 -15.93 -24.12
N VAL A 247 -58.41 -16.91 -23.32
CA VAL A 247 -58.86 -18.28 -23.40
C VAL A 247 -60.35 -18.43 -22.99
N ASP A 248 -60.81 -17.64 -22.00
CA ASP A 248 -62.19 -17.60 -21.58
C ASP A 248 -63.10 -17.01 -22.66
N THR A 249 -62.64 -15.98 -23.37
CA THR A 249 -63.36 -15.38 -24.51
C THR A 249 -63.43 -16.31 -25.74
N LEU A 250 -62.37 -17.12 -25.97
CA LEU A 250 -62.32 -18.06 -27.08
C LEU A 250 -63.08 -19.39 -26.81
N SER A 251 -63.23 -19.77 -25.54
CA SER A 251 -63.95 -20.96 -25.15
C SER A 251 -65.48 -20.83 -25.10
N GLY A 252 -66.00 -19.66 -25.40
CA GLY A 252 -67.44 -19.48 -25.66
C GLY A 252 -68.38 -19.68 -24.45
N ASN A 253 -67.87 -19.72 -23.25
CA ASN A 253 -68.70 -19.85 -22.03
C ASN A 253 -68.89 -18.50 -21.35
N GLY A 254 -69.70 -17.62 -21.96
CA GLY A 254 -70.12 -16.34 -21.41
C GLY A 254 -71.06 -16.54 -20.21
N HIS A 255 -70.50 -16.60 -19.02
CA HIS A 255 -71.25 -16.31 -17.82
C HIS A 255 -70.96 -14.87 -17.44
N PRO A 256 -71.98 -13.98 -17.33
CA PRO A 256 -71.81 -12.62 -16.88
C PRO A 256 -71.35 -12.63 -15.40
N PRO A 257 -70.50 -11.69 -15.02
CA PRO A 257 -70.01 -11.60 -13.64
C PRO A 257 -71.21 -11.25 -12.72
N THR A 258 -71.53 -12.14 -11.83
CA THR A 258 -72.43 -11.87 -10.72
C THR A 258 -71.76 -10.87 -9.79
N SER A 259 -72.35 -9.71 -9.71
CA SER A 259 -71.99 -8.66 -8.75
C SER A 259 -72.01 -9.20 -7.31
N PRO A 260 -71.07 -8.87 -6.45
CA PRO A 260 -71.15 -9.24 -5.05
C PRO A 260 -72.26 -8.47 -4.35
N ARG A 261 -73.18 -9.23 -3.77
CA ARG A 261 -74.30 -8.78 -2.93
C ARG A 261 -73.74 -8.10 -1.67
N PRO A 262 -74.19 -6.94 -1.25
CA PRO A 262 -73.76 -6.34 0.00
C PRO A 262 -74.34 -7.14 1.16
N LEU A 263 -73.43 -7.54 2.10
CA LEU A 263 -73.83 -8.11 3.37
C LEU A 263 -74.48 -7.05 4.26
N ALA A 264 -75.67 -7.33 4.67
CA ALA A 264 -76.51 -6.52 5.53
C ALA A 264 -75.90 -6.34 6.92
N GLU A 265 -76.02 -5.14 7.41
CA GLU A 265 -75.84 -4.76 8.82
C GLU A 265 -76.83 -5.50 9.71
N GLY A 266 -76.34 -6.07 10.79
CA GLY A 266 -77.10 -6.44 11.97
C GLY A 266 -76.14 -6.34 13.15
N GLY A 267 -76.20 -5.44 13.93
CA GLY A 267 -77.09 -4.96 14.97
C GLY A 267 -76.80 -5.69 16.29
N GLY A 268 -76.33 -4.97 17.30
CA GLY A 268 -76.45 -5.40 18.67
C GLY A 268 -75.11 -5.48 19.43
N SER A 269 -74.81 -4.44 20.14
CA SER A 269 -75.15 -4.08 21.52
C SER A 269 -74.23 -4.59 22.61
N ARG A 270 -73.66 -3.66 23.34
CA ARG A 270 -73.33 -3.63 24.78
C ARG A 270 -72.09 -4.42 25.25
N ALA A 271 -71.21 -3.78 25.87
CA ALA A 271 -71.05 -3.01 27.08
C ALA A 271 -69.93 -3.59 27.97
N ALA A 272 -69.27 -2.66 28.58
CA ALA A 272 -68.64 -2.62 29.87
C ALA A 272 -67.12 -2.87 29.90
N ALA A 273 -66.37 -1.84 30.08
CA ALA A 273 -65.95 -1.22 31.35
C ALA A 273 -64.73 -1.91 32.00
N GLY A 274 -63.78 -1.09 32.28
CA GLY A 274 -62.75 -1.31 33.29
C GLY A 274 -61.37 -1.63 32.71
N ASP A 275 -60.34 -1.06 32.92
CA ASP A 275 -59.84 -0.21 33.98
C ASP A 275 -58.40 0.16 33.61
N ARG A 276 -58.02 1.37 33.75
CA ARG A 276 -56.65 1.83 33.81
C ARG A 276 -56.10 1.61 35.22
N PRO A 277 -54.82 1.44 35.41
CA PRO A 277 -54.06 2.68 35.68
C PRO A 277 -52.62 2.69 35.08
N SER A 278 -52.22 3.90 34.79
CA SER A 278 -50.82 4.40 34.76
C SER A 278 -50.43 4.81 36.19
N PRO A 279 -49.27 5.42 36.39
CA PRO A 279 -47.87 5.06 36.21
C PRO A 279 -47.12 5.19 37.55
N GLU A 280 -45.90 4.78 37.64
CA GLU A 280 -44.99 5.42 38.63
C GLU A 280 -43.55 5.45 38.13
N ALA A 281 -43.03 6.62 38.32
CA ALA A 281 -41.66 7.07 38.28
C ALA A 281 -40.83 6.47 39.42
N GLY A 282 -39.53 6.42 39.24
CA GLY A 282 -38.59 6.17 40.34
C GLY A 282 -37.18 5.93 39.80
N THR A 283 -36.43 6.96 39.67
CA THR A 283 -35.16 7.28 40.29
C THR A 283 -34.25 6.11 40.70
N GLY A 284 -33.01 6.18 40.23
CA GLY A 284 -31.85 5.40 40.59
C GLY A 284 -30.71 5.61 39.63
#